data_0551fd74440557cce1097594ef8ed4e2
#
_entry.id   0551fd74440557cce1097594ef8ed4e2
#
_cell.length_a   1.000
_cell.length_b   1.000
_cell.length_c   1.000
_cell.angle_alpha   90.00
_cell.angle_beta   90.00
_cell.angle_gamma   90.00
#
_symmetry.space_group_name_H-M   'P 1'
#
loop_
_entity.id
_entity.type
_entity.pdbx_description
1 polymer ?
#
loop_
_entity_poly.entity_id
_entity_poly.type
_entity_poly.pdbx_seq_one_letter_code
_entity_poly.pdbx_strand_id
1 'polypeptide(L)' 'MVELTTEISTKEAIEELKTQIKRLNTQAGQMKMDLHDLAEGLPTDFEKLPEEAAKTYEVYKQLDALKKQLKDWEKKIK' A
#
# COMPACT_ATOMS: atom_id res chain seq x y z
N MET A 1 -2.48 -28.09 -16.80
CA MET A 1 -2.34 -27.79 -15.39
C MET A 1 -1.82 -26.40 -15.13
N VAL A 2 -0.64 -26.13 -15.67
CA VAL A 2 -0.05 -24.81 -15.47
C VAL A 2 -0.94 -23.71 -16.01
N GLU A 3 -1.51 -23.92 -17.16
CA GLU A 3 -2.36 -22.92 -17.78
C GLU A 3 -3.61 -22.66 -16.95
N LEU A 4 -4.21 -23.73 -16.49
CA LEU A 4 -5.40 -23.64 -15.68
C LEU A 4 -5.11 -22.88 -14.41
N THR A 5 -4.00 -23.22 -13.78
CA THR A 5 -3.57 -22.55 -12.57
C THR A 5 -3.33 -21.07 -12.84
N THR A 6 -2.75 -20.77 -14.00
CA THR A 6 -2.45 -19.39 -14.36
C THR A 6 -3.72 -18.57 -14.52
N GLU A 7 -4.73 -19.12 -15.16
CA GLU A 7 -5.99 -18.41 -15.34
C GLU A 7 -6.70 -18.17 -14.03
N ILE A 8 -6.81 -19.19 -13.22
CA ILE A 8 -7.41 -19.08 -11.92
C ILE A 8 -6.60 -18.08 -11.09
N SER A 9 -5.29 -18.20 -11.23
CA SER A 9 -4.37 -17.32 -10.53
C SER A 9 -4.61 -15.87 -10.87
N THR A 10 -4.91 -15.59 -12.13
CA THR A 10 -5.11 -14.22 -12.57
C THR A 10 -6.29 -13.56 -11.85
N LYS A 11 -7.41 -14.26 -11.83
CA LYS A 11 -8.59 -13.73 -11.16
C LYS A 11 -8.39 -13.62 -9.66
N GLU A 12 -7.89 -14.70 -9.07
CA GLU A 12 -7.65 -14.73 -7.65
C GLU A 12 -6.55 -13.75 -7.26
N ALA A 13 -5.55 -13.62 -8.11
CA ALA A 13 -4.45 -12.69 -7.86
C ALA A 13 -4.95 -11.26 -7.84
N ILE A 14 -5.88 -10.93 -8.71
CA ILE A 14 -6.45 -9.58 -8.73
C ILE A 14 -7.26 -9.31 -7.47
N GLU A 15 -8.06 -10.28 -7.05
CA GLU A 15 -8.83 -10.13 -5.83
C GLU A 15 -7.92 -10.00 -4.62
N GLU A 16 -6.86 -10.79 -4.60
CA GLU A 16 -5.89 -10.72 -3.52
C GLU A 16 -5.17 -9.39 -3.52
N LEU A 17 -4.83 -8.91 -4.71
CA LEU A 17 -4.17 -7.62 -4.85
C LEU A 17 -5.06 -6.51 -4.34
N LYS A 18 -6.34 -6.56 -4.65
CA LYS A 18 -7.29 -5.57 -4.16
C LYS A 18 -7.36 -5.59 -2.64
N THR A 19 -7.34 -6.79 -2.06
CA THR A 19 -7.36 -6.94 -0.61
C THR A 19 -6.11 -6.35 0.01
N GLN A 20 -4.96 -6.61 -0.59
CA GLN A 20 -3.69 -6.06 -0.11
C GLN A 20 -3.70 -4.55 -0.18
N ILE A 21 -4.20 -4.01 -1.27
CA ILE A 21 -4.28 -2.56 -1.43
C ILE A 21 -5.17 -1.96 -0.35
N LYS A 22 -6.29 -2.60 -0.08
CA LYS A 22 -7.21 -2.15 0.94
C LYS A 22 -6.55 -2.11 2.33
N ARG A 23 -5.85 -3.19 2.66
CA ARG A 23 -5.15 -3.28 3.94
C ARG A 23 -4.06 -2.23 4.05
N LEU A 24 -3.29 -2.11 2.99
CA LEU A 24 -2.19 -1.17 2.98
C LEU A 24 -2.70 0.26 3.02
N ASN A 25 -3.82 0.51 2.36
CA ASN A 25 -4.44 1.83 2.38
C ASN A 25 -4.88 2.21 3.79
N THR A 26 -5.44 1.25 4.52
CA THR A 26 -5.83 1.47 5.91
C THR A 26 -4.61 1.76 6.77
N GLN A 27 -3.55 0.98 6.56
CA GLN A 27 -2.31 1.17 7.29
C GLN A 27 -1.68 2.54 6.97
N ALA A 28 -1.71 2.91 5.70
CA ALA A 28 -1.17 4.20 5.28
C ALA A 28 -1.93 5.36 5.92
N GLY A 29 -3.25 5.21 6.02
CA GLY A 29 -4.07 6.21 6.67
C GLY A 29 -3.73 6.39 8.14
N GLN A 30 -3.48 5.27 8.83
CA GLN A 30 -3.08 5.32 10.23
C GLN A 30 -1.72 5.98 10.39
N MET A 31 -0.78 5.63 9.52
CA MET A 31 0.55 6.21 9.58
C MET A 31 0.53 7.71 9.30
N LYS A 32 -0.33 8.12 8.39
CA LYS A 32 -0.50 9.53 8.08
C LYS A 32 -1.01 10.28 9.31
N MET A 33 -1.96 9.69 10.03
CA MET A 33 -2.48 10.29 11.25
C MET A 33 -1.41 10.36 12.33
N ASP A 34 -0.62 9.29 12.46
CA ASP A 34 0.44 9.25 13.44
C ASP A 34 1.47 10.35 13.17
N LEU A 35 1.81 10.53 11.90
CA LEU A 35 2.77 11.56 11.51
C LEU A 35 2.19 12.94 11.77
N HIS A 36 0.92 13.11 11.51
CA HIS A 36 0.24 14.37 11.77
C HIS A 36 0.27 14.70 13.26
N ASP A 37 -0.02 13.72 14.10
CA ASP A 37 0.00 13.91 15.55
C ASP A 37 1.40 14.27 16.04
N LEU A 38 2.40 13.61 15.47
CA LEU A 38 3.78 13.90 15.82
C LEU A 38 4.13 15.34 15.44
N ALA A 39 3.70 15.74 14.26
CA ALA A 39 3.98 17.10 13.78
C ALA A 39 3.31 18.15 14.66
N GLU A 40 2.10 17.86 15.12
CA GLU A 40 1.38 18.79 15.97
C GLU A 40 2.03 18.94 17.35
N GLY A 41 2.71 17.91 17.80
CA GLY A 41 3.37 17.94 19.09
C GLY A 41 4.75 18.59 19.07
N LEU A 42 5.21 19.01 17.91
CA LEU A 42 6.52 19.59 17.79
C LEU A 42 6.66 20.85 18.65
N PRO A 43 7.84 21.11 19.22
CA PRO A 43 9.11 20.43 18.96
C PRO A 43 9.34 19.15 19.76
N THR A 44 8.35 18.70 20.51
CA THR A 44 8.46 17.46 21.26
C THR A 44 8.66 16.28 20.29
N ASP A 45 9.64 15.43 20.59
CA ASP A 45 9.92 14.22 19.82
C ASP A 45 10.26 14.49 18.36
N PHE A 46 10.84 15.64 18.07
CA PHE A 46 11.19 15.97 16.69
C PHE A 46 12.17 14.97 16.10
N GLU A 47 12.93 14.29 16.95
CA GLU A 47 13.91 13.29 16.48
C GLU A 47 13.24 12.11 15.80
N LYS A 48 11.95 11.89 16.07
CA LYS A 48 11.21 10.78 15.46
C LYS A 48 10.73 11.10 14.06
N LEU A 49 10.78 12.36 13.66
CA LEU A 49 10.26 12.76 12.35
C LEU A 49 10.89 12.00 11.18
N PRO A 50 12.23 11.90 11.09
CA PRO A 50 12.80 11.21 9.92
C PRO A 50 12.36 9.75 9.84
N GLU A 51 12.32 9.07 10.96
CA GLU A 51 11.94 7.66 10.99
C GLU A 51 10.46 7.49 10.65
N GLU A 52 9.61 8.28 11.24
CA GLU A 52 8.18 8.18 10.97
C GLU A 52 7.86 8.58 9.54
N ALA A 53 8.52 9.61 9.03
CA ALA A 53 8.34 10.01 7.65
C ALA A 53 8.81 8.93 6.69
N ALA A 54 9.93 8.29 6.99
CA ALA A 54 10.45 7.23 6.14
C ALA A 54 9.51 6.03 6.09
N LYS A 55 8.95 5.65 7.23
CA LYS A 55 7.99 4.55 7.27
C LYS A 55 6.75 4.89 6.46
N THR A 56 6.24 6.10 6.62
CA THR A 56 5.07 6.54 5.89
C THR A 56 5.34 6.55 4.40
N TYR A 57 6.49 7.03 4.01
CA TYR A 57 6.90 7.06 2.62
C TYR A 57 6.92 5.65 2.02
N GLU A 58 7.51 4.69 2.75
CA GLU A 58 7.60 3.31 2.25
C GLU A 58 6.23 2.70 2.03
N VAL A 59 5.31 2.94 2.94
CA VAL A 59 3.96 2.39 2.81
C VAL A 59 3.26 2.98 1.59
N TYR A 60 3.36 4.28 1.40
CA TYR A 60 2.74 4.91 0.25
C TYR A 60 3.40 4.51 -1.05
N LYS A 61 4.71 4.29 -1.01
CA LYS A 61 5.45 3.81 -2.18
C LYS A 61 4.95 2.43 -2.60
N GLN A 62 4.77 1.54 -1.63
CA GLN A 62 4.23 0.21 -1.89
C GLN A 62 2.82 0.29 -2.41
N LEU A 63 2.01 1.14 -1.80
CA LEU A 63 0.62 1.31 -2.20
C LEU A 63 0.54 1.78 -3.64
N ASP A 64 1.37 2.73 -4.01
CA ASP A 64 1.41 3.24 -5.39
C ASP A 64 1.78 2.13 -6.37
N ALA A 65 2.78 1.33 -6.03
CA ALA A 65 3.22 0.24 -6.88
C ALA A 65 2.12 -0.79 -7.07
N LEU A 66 1.43 -1.12 -5.98
CA LEU A 66 0.35 -2.12 -6.06
C LEU A 66 -0.83 -1.61 -6.87
N LYS A 67 -1.15 -0.34 -6.74
CA LYS A 67 -2.24 0.25 -7.52
C LYS A 67 -1.93 0.24 -9.01
N LYS A 68 -0.69 0.53 -9.36
CA LYS A 68 -0.25 0.48 -10.75
C LYS A 68 -0.31 -0.94 -11.28
N GLN A 69 0.09 -1.89 -10.47
CA GLN A 69 0.05 -3.30 -10.84
C GLN A 69 -1.38 -3.76 -11.06
N LEU A 70 -2.29 -3.35 -10.20
CA LEU A 70 -3.70 -3.70 -10.34
C LEU A 70 -4.27 -3.15 -11.64
N LYS A 71 -3.95 -1.91 -11.94
CA LYS A 71 -4.41 -1.27 -13.15
C LYS A 71 -3.92 -2.03 -14.38
N ASP A 72 -2.67 -2.43 -14.34
CA ASP A 72 -2.05 -3.17 -15.43
C ASP A 72 -2.70 -4.53 -15.61
N TRP A 73 -2.94 -5.23 -14.50
CA TRP A 73 -3.58 -6.54 -14.55
C TRP A 73 -5.01 -6.45 -15.07
N GLU A 74 -5.73 -5.42 -14.66
CA GLU A 74 -7.10 -5.25 -15.12
C GLU A 74 -7.17 -4.98 -16.61
N LYS A 75 -6.19 -4.28 -17.13
CA LYS A 75 -6.11 -4.05 -18.57
C LYS A 75 -5.90 -5.34 -19.33
N LYS A 76 -5.09 -6.22 -18.79
CA LYS A 76 -4.76 -7.46 -19.47
C LYS A 76 -5.95 -8.41 -19.52
N ILE A 77 -6.82 -8.33 -18.54
CA ILE A 77 -7.99 -9.21 -18.50
C ILE A 77 -9.06 -8.79 -19.48
N LYS A 78 -9.15 -7.52 -19.74
CA LYS A 78 -10.09 -7.02 -20.74
C LYS A 78 -9.64 -7.40 -22.11
#